data_da3500607e8b743de1be97198e054393
#
_entry.id   da3500607e8b743de1be97198e054393
#
_cell.length_a   1.000
_cell.length_b   1.000
_cell.length_c   1.000
_cell.angle_alpha   90.00
_cell.angle_beta   90.00
_cell.angle_gamma   90.00
#
_symmetry.space_group_name_H-M   'P 1'
#
loop_
_entity.id
_entity.type
_entity.pdbx_description
1 polymer ?
#
loop_
_entity_poly.entity_id
_entity_poly.type
_entity_poly.pdbx_seq_one_letter_code
_entity_poly.pdbx_strand_id
1 'polypeptide(L)'
;MESGRNSYVERNRIRDFGIVPGRLETGKRNKITDVPGVKVGHCTVKTEENHTGITVIVPGADNAFAQKYTAAAYVHNGFGKSAGLVQVEELGTLETPIALTNTLNVGKVWDAMVDIVVEQCEQDGLEPMSINPVVGECNDSRINQIQKRVVGADEVRQAFASASEEFEEGDVGAGAGTICYGLKGGIGSASRVIRIGEKEYTIGVLVQSNFGATEDFVLNGESVGAKILDWKQEKDDMAASEEDKGSIMSILATDLPLTSRQLRRILRRTGVGIARTGGYTGHGSGEVMIGFTTANRIPSGAEEELLQIQAIPEHVINRAFLAAAEAEQEAILNS
;
A
#
# COMPACT_ATOMS: atom_id res chain seq x y z
N MET A 1 -17.16 -30.54 26.14
CA MET A 1 -17.19 -29.11 25.80
C MET A 1 -15.82 -28.56 26.10
N GLU A 2 -14.89 -28.70 25.16
CA GLU A 2 -13.57 -28.09 25.23
C GLU A 2 -13.62 -26.80 24.42
N SER A 3 -13.47 -25.70 25.13
CA SER A 3 -13.38 -24.38 24.54
C SER A 3 -12.07 -24.30 23.75
N GLY A 4 -12.17 -24.28 22.41
CA GLY A 4 -11.06 -24.00 21.54
C GLY A 4 -10.48 -22.62 21.88
N ARG A 5 -9.34 -22.60 22.53
CA ARG A 5 -8.50 -21.42 22.65
C ARG A 5 -7.98 -21.12 21.26
N ASN A 6 -8.54 -20.11 20.62
CA ASN A 6 -7.92 -19.46 19.47
C ASN A 6 -6.59 -18.88 19.97
N SER A 7 -5.48 -19.57 19.72
CA SER A 7 -4.15 -19.03 19.97
C SER A 7 -3.89 -18.00 18.87
N TYR A 8 -4.19 -16.74 19.16
CA TYR A 8 -3.62 -15.65 18.39
C TYR A 8 -2.11 -15.78 18.52
N VAL A 9 -1.45 -16.23 17.47
CA VAL A 9 -0.01 -16.10 17.35
C VAL A 9 0.23 -14.61 17.19
N GLU A 10 0.78 -13.98 18.24
CA GLU A 10 1.17 -12.57 18.20
C GLU A 10 2.15 -12.41 17.04
N ARG A 11 1.79 -11.60 16.05
CA ARG A 11 2.61 -11.42 14.87
C ARG A 11 3.75 -10.48 15.19
N ASN A 12 4.97 -10.98 15.11
CA ASN A 12 6.17 -10.18 15.26
C ASN A 12 6.45 -9.36 13.97
N ARG A 13 6.90 -8.14 14.16
CA ARG A 13 7.43 -7.27 13.12
C ARG A 13 8.94 -7.37 13.08
N ILE A 14 9.57 -6.87 12.01
CA ILE A 14 11.03 -7.02 11.84
C ILE A 14 11.84 -6.44 13.01
N ARG A 15 11.34 -5.36 13.63
CA ARG A 15 11.99 -4.72 14.80
C ARG A 15 11.95 -5.58 16.06
N ASP A 16 10.97 -6.47 16.20
CA ASP A 16 10.85 -7.38 17.35
C ASP A 16 11.98 -8.44 17.34
N PHE A 17 12.60 -8.63 16.17
CA PHE A 17 13.80 -9.45 16.00
C PHE A 17 15.12 -8.67 16.17
N GLY A 18 15.05 -7.40 16.61
CA GLY A 18 16.22 -6.53 16.79
C GLY A 18 16.79 -5.96 15.47
N ILE A 19 16.11 -6.15 14.34
CA ILE A 19 16.52 -5.60 13.05
C ILE A 19 15.84 -4.26 12.84
N VAL A 20 16.64 -3.19 12.72
CA VAL A 20 16.14 -1.81 12.56
C VAL A 20 16.51 -1.29 11.17
N PRO A 21 15.56 -1.34 10.20
CA PRO A 21 15.80 -0.79 8.87
C PRO A 21 15.92 0.74 8.89
N GLY A 22 17.05 1.24 8.36
CA GLY A 22 17.30 2.67 8.28
C GLY A 22 17.76 3.32 9.59
N ARG A 23 17.73 4.67 9.62
CA ARG A 23 18.24 5.49 10.73
C ARG A 23 17.27 6.59 11.20
N LEU A 24 16.17 6.81 10.46
CA LEU A 24 15.15 7.79 10.85
C LEU A 24 14.24 7.23 11.92
N GLU A 25 13.73 8.11 12.77
CA GLU A 25 12.72 7.77 13.77
C GLU A 25 11.41 7.37 13.12
N THR A 26 10.71 6.42 13.73
CA THR A 26 9.37 6.00 13.31
C THR A 26 8.31 6.87 13.97
N GLY A 27 7.12 6.93 13.38
CA GLY A 27 5.95 7.38 14.11
C GLY A 27 5.57 6.41 15.23
N LYS A 28 4.53 6.75 15.98
CA LYS A 28 4.12 6.03 17.19
C LYS A 28 3.76 4.55 16.94
N ARG A 29 3.06 4.27 15.84
CA ARG A 29 2.63 2.93 15.44
C ARG A 29 3.61 2.26 14.48
N ASN A 30 4.49 3.08 13.90
CA ASN A 30 5.32 2.70 12.76
C ASN A 30 4.49 2.11 11.61
N LYS A 31 3.37 2.75 11.29
CA LYS A 31 2.40 2.38 10.24
C LYS A 31 2.03 3.60 9.39
N ILE A 32 1.45 3.37 8.22
CA ILE A 32 0.93 4.45 7.36
C ILE A 32 -0.07 5.36 8.10
N THR A 33 -0.77 4.81 9.07
CA THR A 33 -1.75 5.50 9.91
C THR A 33 -1.14 6.44 10.97
N ASP A 34 0.19 6.56 11.04
CA ASP A 34 0.84 7.65 11.76
C ASP A 34 0.67 9.00 11.05
N VAL A 35 0.31 8.98 9.75
CA VAL A 35 -0.13 10.18 9.04
C VAL A 35 -1.53 10.55 9.50
N PRO A 36 -1.73 11.76 10.06
CA PRO A 36 -3.00 12.14 10.67
C PRO A 36 -4.21 11.98 9.74
N GLY A 37 -5.25 11.30 10.23
CA GLY A 37 -6.51 11.06 9.53
C GLY A 37 -6.53 9.81 8.65
N VAL A 38 -5.39 9.22 8.34
CA VAL A 38 -5.30 8.01 7.51
C VAL A 38 -5.77 6.80 8.30
N LYS A 39 -6.64 5.99 7.68
CA LYS A 39 -7.12 4.72 8.23
C LYS A 39 -6.97 3.60 7.21
N VAL A 40 -6.86 2.38 7.69
CA VAL A 40 -6.77 1.18 6.86
C VAL A 40 -7.79 0.15 7.34
N GLY A 41 -8.48 -0.48 6.40
CA GLY A 41 -9.43 -1.55 6.70
C GLY A 41 -9.28 -2.73 5.76
N HIS A 42 -9.69 -3.89 6.22
CA HIS A 42 -9.57 -5.16 5.49
C HIS A 42 -10.87 -5.94 5.48
N CYS A 43 -11.10 -6.65 4.39
CA CYS A 43 -11.97 -7.81 4.37
C CYS A 43 -11.17 -8.98 3.79
N THR A 44 -10.99 -10.04 4.58
CA THR A 44 -10.22 -11.23 4.20
C THR A 44 -11.17 -12.37 3.88
N VAL A 45 -10.98 -12.99 2.70
CA VAL A 45 -11.74 -14.17 2.26
C VAL A 45 -10.82 -15.39 2.35
N LYS A 46 -11.06 -16.23 3.37
CA LYS A 46 -10.33 -17.50 3.58
C LYS A 46 -11.32 -18.66 3.57
N THR A 47 -11.20 -19.51 2.58
CA THR A 47 -11.95 -20.77 2.44
C THR A 47 -10.97 -21.88 2.05
N GLU A 48 -11.43 -23.09 1.82
CA GLU A 48 -10.61 -24.18 1.31
C GLU A 48 -9.96 -23.83 -0.06
N GLU A 49 -10.67 -23.04 -0.89
CA GLU A 49 -10.28 -22.76 -2.27
C GLU A 49 -9.78 -21.31 -2.48
N ASN A 50 -10.11 -20.39 -1.57
CA ASN A 50 -9.79 -18.99 -1.72
C ASN A 50 -8.99 -18.45 -0.53
N HIS A 51 -7.86 -17.82 -0.84
CA HIS A 51 -7.04 -17.00 0.04
C HIS A 51 -6.81 -15.66 -0.63
N THR A 52 -7.65 -14.69 -0.33
CA THR A 52 -7.67 -13.38 -1.01
C THR A 52 -8.39 -12.34 -0.14
N GLY A 53 -8.61 -11.16 -0.68
CA GLY A 53 -9.38 -10.12 0.01
C GLY A 53 -9.20 -8.75 -0.59
N ILE A 54 -9.57 -7.77 0.20
CA ILE A 54 -9.45 -6.35 -0.12
C ILE A 54 -8.89 -5.59 1.07
N THR A 55 -8.04 -4.61 0.78
CA THR A 55 -7.54 -3.61 1.71
C THR A 55 -7.92 -2.23 1.22
N VAL A 56 -8.52 -1.40 2.06
CA VAL A 56 -8.82 0.00 1.73
C VAL A 56 -7.97 0.94 2.56
N ILE A 57 -7.46 1.99 1.92
CA ILE A 57 -6.75 3.08 2.56
C ILE A 57 -7.64 4.33 2.43
N VAL A 58 -8.15 4.79 3.58
CA VAL A 58 -8.99 5.98 3.69
C VAL A 58 -8.08 7.17 4.03
N PRO A 59 -7.97 8.18 3.16
CA PRO A 59 -6.97 9.24 3.30
C PRO A 59 -7.29 10.27 4.38
N GLY A 60 -8.52 10.32 4.87
CA GLY A 60 -8.99 11.23 5.91
C GLY A 60 -10.46 11.02 6.24
N ALA A 61 -10.96 11.81 7.19
CA ALA A 61 -12.33 11.70 7.67
C ALA A 61 -13.38 12.30 6.70
N ASP A 62 -12.94 13.28 5.88
CA ASP A 62 -13.83 14.00 4.98
C ASP A 62 -14.03 13.22 3.67
N ASN A 63 -15.12 13.53 2.97
CA ASN A 63 -15.35 13.01 1.63
C ASN A 63 -14.23 13.48 0.68
N ALA A 64 -13.44 12.53 0.20
CA ALA A 64 -12.31 12.79 -0.69
C ALA A 64 -12.73 13.38 -2.04
N PHE A 65 -13.96 13.12 -2.48
CA PHE A 65 -14.50 13.70 -3.69
C PHE A 65 -14.78 15.20 -3.51
N ALA A 66 -15.36 15.58 -2.37
CA ALA A 66 -15.63 16.98 -2.04
C ALA A 66 -14.34 17.80 -1.84
N GLN A 67 -13.35 17.17 -1.18
CA GLN A 67 -12.07 17.78 -0.82
C GLN A 67 -10.93 16.86 -1.26
N LYS A 68 -10.49 16.99 -2.50
CA LYS A 68 -9.47 16.13 -3.10
C LYS A 68 -8.10 16.32 -2.43
N TYR A 69 -7.32 15.27 -2.43
CA TYR A 69 -5.94 15.29 -1.93
C TYR A 69 -4.98 15.56 -3.09
N THR A 70 -3.92 16.32 -2.86
CA THR A 70 -2.80 16.34 -3.82
C THR A 70 -2.16 14.96 -3.85
N ALA A 71 -2.05 14.38 -5.05
CA ALA A 71 -1.62 13.03 -5.27
C ALA A 71 -0.65 12.89 -6.44
N ALA A 72 -0.01 11.74 -6.53
CA ALA A 72 0.81 11.33 -7.65
C ALA A 72 0.80 9.81 -7.79
N ALA A 73 1.02 9.33 -9.00
CA ALA A 73 1.31 7.93 -9.27
C ALA A 73 2.67 7.80 -9.98
N TYR A 74 3.30 6.65 -9.82
CA TYR A 74 4.52 6.29 -10.51
C TYR A 74 4.57 4.80 -10.79
N VAL A 75 4.62 4.44 -12.06
CA VAL A 75 4.82 3.06 -12.51
C VAL A 75 6.31 2.84 -12.69
N HIS A 76 6.91 2.01 -11.84
CA HIS A 76 8.33 1.65 -11.93
C HIS A 76 8.55 0.55 -12.97
N ASN A 77 7.72 -0.50 -12.91
CA ASN A 77 7.53 -1.49 -13.97
C ASN A 77 6.04 -1.81 -14.11
N GLY A 78 5.53 -1.89 -15.33
CA GLY A 78 4.11 -1.81 -15.61
C GLY A 78 3.39 -3.13 -15.89
N PHE A 79 3.89 -4.29 -15.44
CA PHE A 79 3.17 -5.56 -15.60
C PHE A 79 2.04 -5.68 -14.56
N GLY A 80 1.05 -4.78 -14.63
CA GLY A 80 -0.07 -4.68 -13.69
C GLY A 80 -1.36 -4.18 -14.35
N LYS A 81 -2.48 -4.25 -13.63
CA LYS A 81 -3.84 -3.92 -14.09
C LYS A 81 -4.51 -2.90 -13.18
N SER A 82 -3.71 -2.08 -12.49
CA SER A 82 -4.24 -1.01 -11.63
C SER A 82 -5.12 -0.02 -12.40
N ALA A 83 -6.17 0.47 -11.76
CA ALA A 83 -7.12 1.42 -12.34
C ALA A 83 -7.07 2.78 -11.65
N GLY A 84 -7.53 3.84 -12.36
CA GLY A 84 -7.64 5.20 -11.82
C GLY A 84 -6.37 6.04 -11.91
N LEU A 85 -5.25 5.51 -12.39
CA LEU A 85 -3.96 6.21 -12.39
C LEU A 85 -3.86 7.32 -13.41
N VAL A 86 -4.57 7.22 -14.54
CA VAL A 86 -4.53 8.22 -15.63
C VAL A 86 -4.92 9.60 -15.11
N GLN A 87 -6.05 9.71 -14.39
CA GLN A 87 -6.50 10.96 -13.81
C GLN A 87 -5.58 11.45 -12.69
N VAL A 88 -5.05 10.55 -11.86
CA VAL A 88 -4.10 10.91 -10.80
C VAL A 88 -2.82 11.50 -11.40
N GLU A 89 -2.31 10.94 -12.48
CA GLU A 89 -1.09 11.44 -13.16
C GLU A 89 -1.33 12.78 -13.85
N GLU A 90 -2.48 12.95 -14.52
CA GLU A 90 -2.81 14.15 -15.29
C GLU A 90 -3.18 15.33 -14.39
N LEU A 91 -4.06 15.11 -13.41
CA LEU A 91 -4.59 16.18 -12.56
C LEU A 91 -3.81 16.37 -11.26
N GLY A 92 -3.00 15.40 -10.85
CA GLY A 92 -2.27 15.44 -9.59
C GLY A 92 -3.16 15.36 -8.35
N THR A 93 -4.35 14.74 -8.47
CA THR A 93 -5.35 14.67 -7.39
C THR A 93 -5.86 13.26 -7.16
N LEU A 94 -6.22 12.97 -5.91
CA LEU A 94 -6.94 11.77 -5.48
C LEU A 94 -8.31 12.22 -4.94
N GLU A 95 -9.38 11.64 -5.48
CA GLU A 95 -10.78 12.00 -5.14
C GLU A 95 -11.56 10.83 -4.54
N THR A 96 -10.91 9.69 -4.28
CA THR A 96 -11.50 8.53 -3.64
C THR A 96 -10.52 7.93 -2.64
N PRO A 97 -10.95 7.09 -1.70
CA PRO A 97 -10.05 6.14 -1.03
C PRO A 97 -9.33 5.26 -2.05
N ILE A 98 -8.24 4.61 -1.63
CA ILE A 98 -7.48 3.67 -2.47
C ILE A 98 -7.84 2.25 -2.04
N ALA A 99 -8.17 1.38 -2.99
CA ALA A 99 -8.40 -0.03 -2.74
C ALA A 99 -7.27 -0.89 -3.32
N LEU A 100 -6.88 -1.95 -2.61
CA LEU A 100 -5.97 -2.99 -3.06
C LEU A 100 -6.70 -4.33 -3.06
N THR A 101 -6.50 -5.14 -4.11
CA THR A 101 -7.15 -6.44 -4.26
C THR A 101 -6.30 -7.38 -5.13
N ASN A 102 -6.88 -8.44 -5.67
CA ASN A 102 -6.21 -9.29 -6.65
C ASN A 102 -6.52 -8.88 -8.10
N THR A 103 -5.69 -9.35 -9.01
CA THR A 103 -5.69 -8.96 -10.43
C THR A 103 -7.06 -9.11 -11.11
N LEU A 104 -7.79 -10.19 -10.89
CA LEU A 104 -9.06 -10.43 -11.60
C LEU A 104 -10.26 -9.73 -10.94
N ASN A 105 -10.09 -9.17 -9.75
CA ASN A 105 -11.16 -8.46 -9.03
C ASN A 105 -11.14 -6.95 -9.23
N VAL A 106 -10.11 -6.37 -9.85
CA VAL A 106 -9.98 -4.91 -10.04
C VAL A 106 -11.27 -4.27 -10.54
N GLY A 107 -11.90 -4.82 -11.59
CA GLY A 107 -13.12 -4.26 -12.15
C GLY A 107 -14.32 -4.30 -11.19
N LYS A 108 -14.50 -5.38 -10.42
CA LYS A 108 -15.58 -5.49 -9.42
C LYS A 108 -15.37 -4.53 -8.24
N VAL A 109 -14.12 -4.41 -7.77
CA VAL A 109 -13.77 -3.50 -6.69
C VAL A 109 -13.92 -2.06 -7.14
N TRP A 110 -13.51 -1.74 -8.38
CA TRP A 110 -13.67 -0.42 -8.96
C TRP A 110 -15.14 0.00 -9.01
N ASP A 111 -16.02 -0.88 -9.48
CA ASP A 111 -17.47 -0.67 -9.56
C ASP A 111 -18.07 -0.42 -8.17
N ALA A 112 -17.75 -1.27 -7.20
CA ALA A 112 -18.20 -1.11 -5.81
C ALA A 112 -17.69 0.18 -5.14
N MET A 113 -16.50 0.63 -5.51
CA MET A 113 -15.95 1.92 -5.04
C MET A 113 -16.75 3.12 -5.59
N VAL A 114 -17.27 3.02 -6.83
CA VAL A 114 -18.17 4.04 -7.38
C VAL A 114 -19.41 4.17 -6.51
N ASP A 115 -20.07 3.05 -6.19
CA ASP A 115 -21.28 3.05 -5.33
C ASP A 115 -21.03 3.72 -3.98
N ILE A 116 -19.91 3.39 -3.32
CA ILE A 116 -19.57 3.97 -2.02
C ILE A 116 -19.36 5.50 -2.12
N VAL A 117 -18.66 5.96 -3.15
CA VAL A 117 -18.42 7.40 -3.32
C VAL A 117 -19.69 8.13 -3.70
N VAL A 118 -20.57 7.53 -4.51
CA VAL A 118 -21.93 8.09 -4.81
C VAL A 118 -22.71 8.26 -3.52
N GLU A 119 -22.78 7.21 -2.68
CA GLU A 119 -23.49 7.26 -1.40
C GLU A 119 -22.94 8.34 -0.45
N GLN A 120 -21.60 8.51 -0.41
CA GLN A 120 -20.97 9.56 0.38
C GLN A 120 -21.31 10.96 -0.17
N CYS A 121 -21.30 11.11 -1.49
CA CYS A 121 -21.68 12.38 -2.14
C CYS A 121 -23.14 12.73 -1.90
N GLU A 122 -24.06 11.76 -1.98
CA GLU A 122 -25.48 11.97 -1.66
C GLU A 122 -25.68 12.46 -0.24
N GLN A 123 -24.96 11.90 0.74
CA GLN A 123 -25.00 12.33 2.15
C GLN A 123 -24.53 13.80 2.32
N ASP A 124 -23.59 14.24 1.48
CA ASP A 124 -23.07 15.60 1.48
C ASP A 124 -23.85 16.55 0.55
N GLY A 125 -24.89 16.08 -0.11
CA GLY A 125 -25.71 16.87 -1.05
C GLY A 125 -24.99 17.18 -2.36
N LEU A 126 -24.04 16.33 -2.77
CA LEU A 126 -23.28 16.45 -4.00
C LEU A 126 -23.80 15.47 -5.06
N GLU A 127 -23.80 15.89 -6.32
CA GLU A 127 -24.16 15.06 -7.47
C GLU A 127 -22.90 14.81 -8.34
N PRO A 128 -22.16 13.70 -8.11
CA PRO A 128 -20.97 13.44 -8.90
C PRO A 128 -21.34 12.97 -10.31
N MET A 129 -20.87 13.68 -11.34
CA MET A 129 -21.06 13.32 -12.75
C MET A 129 -19.94 12.42 -13.28
N SER A 130 -18.83 12.32 -12.56
CA SER A 130 -17.68 11.48 -12.87
C SER A 130 -16.94 11.18 -11.58
N ILE A 131 -16.52 9.93 -11.39
CA ILE A 131 -15.74 9.46 -10.22
C ILE A 131 -14.58 8.64 -10.74
N ASN A 132 -13.38 8.85 -10.16
CA ASN A 132 -12.17 8.10 -10.53
C ASN A 132 -11.66 7.23 -9.38
N PRO A 133 -12.25 6.05 -9.13
CA PRO A 133 -11.74 5.13 -8.13
C PRO A 133 -10.32 4.66 -8.45
N VAL A 134 -9.47 4.61 -7.43
CA VAL A 134 -8.10 4.12 -7.54
C VAL A 134 -8.02 2.72 -6.94
N VAL A 135 -7.69 1.74 -7.79
CA VAL A 135 -7.60 0.33 -7.39
C VAL A 135 -6.27 -0.25 -7.83
N GLY A 136 -5.48 -0.73 -6.87
CA GLY A 136 -4.23 -1.47 -7.11
C GLY A 136 -4.41 -2.98 -6.97
N GLU A 137 -3.46 -3.76 -7.48
CA GLU A 137 -3.58 -5.22 -7.45
C GLU A 137 -2.24 -5.95 -7.42
N CYS A 138 -2.26 -7.14 -6.81
CA CYS A 138 -1.24 -8.16 -6.99
C CYS A 138 -1.88 -9.50 -7.37
N ASN A 139 -1.17 -10.31 -8.15
CA ASN A 139 -1.68 -11.61 -8.58
C ASN A 139 -1.47 -12.67 -7.49
N ASP A 140 -2.57 -13.14 -6.90
CA ASP A 140 -2.58 -14.13 -5.81
C ASP A 140 -2.86 -15.57 -6.28
N SER A 141 -2.80 -15.84 -7.58
CA SER A 141 -3.21 -17.12 -8.17
C SER A 141 -2.41 -18.35 -7.72
N ARG A 142 -1.29 -18.17 -7.02
CA ARG A 142 -0.48 -19.29 -6.51
C ARG A 142 -1.17 -20.06 -5.40
N ILE A 143 -1.93 -19.35 -4.54
CA ILE A 143 -2.65 -19.96 -3.40
C ILE A 143 -4.13 -19.61 -3.36
N ASN A 144 -4.64 -18.85 -4.33
CA ASN A 144 -6.03 -18.46 -4.49
C ASN A 144 -6.59 -18.95 -5.82
N GLN A 145 -7.78 -19.52 -5.84
CA GLN A 145 -8.52 -19.77 -7.09
C GLN A 145 -9.06 -18.45 -7.66
N ILE A 146 -8.14 -17.63 -8.19
CA ILE A 146 -8.39 -16.24 -8.61
C ILE A 146 -9.54 -16.09 -9.62
N GLN A 147 -9.81 -17.14 -10.43
CA GLN A 147 -10.88 -17.14 -11.43
C GLN A 147 -12.27 -17.08 -10.81
N LYS A 148 -12.44 -17.46 -9.55
CA LYS A 148 -13.73 -17.38 -8.84
C LYS A 148 -14.15 -15.94 -8.56
N ARG A 149 -13.19 -14.99 -8.54
CA ARG A 149 -13.47 -13.56 -8.41
C ARG A 149 -14.39 -13.25 -7.24
N VAL A 150 -14.05 -13.76 -6.05
CA VAL A 150 -14.89 -13.76 -4.86
C VAL A 150 -14.96 -12.43 -4.12
N VAL A 151 -14.09 -11.47 -4.43
CA VAL A 151 -14.12 -10.13 -3.83
C VAL A 151 -15.07 -9.23 -4.65
N GLY A 152 -16.07 -8.66 -4.02
CA GLY A 152 -17.09 -7.80 -4.63
C GLY A 152 -17.55 -6.70 -3.68
N ALA A 153 -18.78 -6.21 -3.88
CA ALA A 153 -19.33 -5.07 -3.15
C ALA A 153 -19.41 -5.29 -1.63
N ASP A 154 -19.80 -6.50 -1.20
CA ASP A 154 -19.93 -6.80 0.24
C ASP A 154 -18.57 -6.76 0.94
N GLU A 155 -17.52 -7.34 0.33
CA GLU A 155 -16.15 -7.31 0.88
C GLU A 155 -15.59 -5.90 0.89
N VAL A 156 -15.88 -5.08 -0.13
CA VAL A 156 -15.49 -3.67 -0.17
C VAL A 156 -16.16 -2.91 1.00
N ARG A 157 -17.46 -3.05 1.20
CA ARG A 157 -18.19 -2.40 2.32
C ARG A 157 -17.66 -2.84 3.68
N GLN A 158 -17.37 -4.13 3.86
CA GLN A 158 -16.78 -4.64 5.10
C GLN A 158 -15.40 -4.04 5.37
N ALA A 159 -14.54 -3.92 4.35
CA ALA A 159 -13.23 -3.30 4.47
C ALA A 159 -13.35 -1.83 4.89
N PHE A 160 -14.29 -1.07 4.31
CA PHE A 160 -14.56 0.30 4.75
C PHE A 160 -15.05 0.38 6.20
N ALA A 161 -15.96 -0.49 6.59
CA ALA A 161 -16.51 -0.53 7.95
C ALA A 161 -15.45 -0.88 9.01
N SER A 162 -14.41 -1.64 8.64
CA SER A 162 -13.31 -2.03 9.52
C SER A 162 -12.18 -0.99 9.59
N ALA A 163 -12.22 0.08 8.78
CA ALA A 163 -11.13 1.02 8.65
C ALA A 163 -10.82 1.76 9.97
N SER A 164 -9.60 1.61 10.44
CA SER A 164 -9.13 2.21 11.69
C SER A 164 -7.65 2.61 11.63
N GLU A 165 -7.18 3.33 12.64
CA GLU A 165 -5.76 3.65 12.77
C GLU A 165 -4.93 2.44 13.21
N GLU A 166 -5.53 1.52 13.96
CA GLU A 166 -4.94 0.23 14.28
C GLU A 166 -5.49 -0.82 13.34
N PHE A 167 -4.62 -1.43 12.54
CA PHE A 167 -4.97 -2.45 11.56
C PHE A 167 -3.98 -3.61 11.59
N GLU A 168 -4.40 -4.77 11.14
CA GLU A 168 -3.56 -5.96 11.03
C GLU A 168 -2.66 -5.90 9.79
N GLU A 169 -1.50 -6.56 9.87
CA GLU A 169 -0.55 -6.71 8.77
C GLU A 169 -0.41 -8.19 8.38
N GLY A 170 0.17 -8.47 7.22
CA GLY A 170 0.49 -9.80 6.73
C GLY A 170 -0.63 -10.47 5.97
N ASP A 171 -1.00 -11.64 6.44
CA ASP A 171 -1.95 -12.55 5.81
C ASP A 171 -3.41 -12.08 5.96
N VAL A 172 -3.68 -10.82 5.58
CA VAL A 172 -4.97 -10.13 5.73
C VAL A 172 -5.33 -9.35 4.48
N GLY A 173 -6.63 -9.17 4.25
CA GLY A 173 -7.14 -8.35 3.14
C GLY A 173 -6.54 -8.75 1.80
N ALA A 174 -6.11 -7.77 1.03
CA ALA A 174 -5.47 -7.98 -0.27
C ALA A 174 -4.15 -8.77 -0.19
N GLY A 175 -3.52 -8.83 0.98
CA GLY A 175 -2.29 -9.60 1.21
C GLY A 175 -2.51 -11.08 1.52
N ALA A 176 -3.75 -11.54 1.69
CA ALA A 176 -4.03 -12.93 2.12
C ALA A 176 -3.51 -13.98 1.13
N GLY A 177 -3.51 -13.69 -0.17
CA GLY A 177 -3.07 -14.64 -1.21
C GLY A 177 -1.66 -14.41 -1.75
N THR A 178 -0.89 -13.48 -1.21
CA THR A 178 0.38 -13.05 -1.80
C THR A 178 1.59 -13.83 -1.28
N ILE A 179 2.63 -13.90 -2.11
CA ILE A 179 3.91 -14.56 -1.84
C ILE A 179 5.04 -13.58 -2.14
N CYS A 180 5.94 -13.39 -1.17
CA CYS A 180 7.08 -12.50 -1.31
C CYS A 180 8.38 -13.26 -1.03
N TYR A 181 9.34 -13.21 -1.95
CA TYR A 181 10.59 -13.97 -1.88
C TYR A 181 10.39 -15.48 -1.62
N GLY A 182 9.32 -16.06 -2.21
CA GLY A 182 8.97 -17.47 -1.99
C GLY A 182 8.51 -17.79 -0.56
N LEU A 183 8.29 -16.81 0.27
CA LEU A 183 7.68 -16.87 1.60
C LEU A 183 6.26 -16.30 1.54
N LYS A 184 5.47 -16.46 2.61
CA LYS A 184 4.17 -15.80 2.68
C LYS A 184 4.38 -14.27 2.67
N GLY A 185 3.86 -13.61 1.65
CA GLY A 185 3.78 -12.15 1.54
C GLY A 185 2.55 -11.60 2.29
N GLY A 186 2.24 -10.32 2.08
CA GLY A 186 1.08 -9.75 2.77
C GLY A 186 0.97 -8.23 2.66
N ILE A 187 0.18 -7.70 3.57
CA ILE A 187 0.14 -6.26 3.86
C ILE A 187 1.23 -5.94 4.87
N GLY A 188 2.09 -5.00 4.56
CA GLY A 188 3.07 -4.48 5.49
C GLY A 188 3.07 -2.97 5.53
N SER A 189 3.51 -2.40 6.64
CA SER A 189 3.52 -0.94 6.79
C SER A 189 4.69 -0.47 7.63
N ALA A 190 5.10 0.78 7.41
CA ALA A 190 6.06 1.48 8.26
C ALA A 190 5.90 2.99 8.09
N SER A 191 6.46 3.75 9.03
CA SER A 191 6.50 5.21 8.94
C SER A 191 7.87 5.77 9.32
N ARG A 192 8.12 7.01 8.89
CA ARG A 192 9.29 7.78 9.28
C ARG A 192 8.88 9.21 9.60
N VAL A 193 9.48 9.75 10.65
CA VAL A 193 9.33 11.15 11.02
C VAL A 193 10.52 11.94 10.48
N ILE A 194 10.23 13.07 9.85
CA ILE A 194 11.24 14.01 9.36
C ILE A 194 10.94 15.40 9.90
N ARG A 195 12.00 16.18 10.14
CA ARG A 195 11.87 17.56 10.61
C ARG A 195 12.21 18.55 9.50
N ILE A 196 11.34 19.51 9.23
CA ILE A 196 11.58 20.62 8.31
C ILE A 196 11.28 21.93 9.05
N GLY A 197 12.32 22.75 9.25
CA GLY A 197 12.25 23.85 10.20
C GLY A 197 12.03 23.35 11.62
N GLU A 198 11.02 23.89 12.29
CA GLU A 198 10.63 23.49 13.65
C GLU A 198 9.51 22.45 13.68
N LYS A 199 8.98 22.06 12.52
CA LYS A 199 7.86 21.11 12.41
C LYS A 199 8.31 19.71 12.06
N GLU A 200 7.65 18.75 12.65
CA GLU A 200 7.74 17.34 12.31
C GLU A 200 6.64 16.97 11.34
N TYR A 201 6.99 16.08 10.39
CA TYR A 201 6.10 15.53 9.39
C TYR A 201 6.32 14.03 9.29
N THR A 202 5.25 13.32 8.98
CA THR A 202 5.27 11.86 8.85
C THR A 202 5.21 11.45 7.39
N ILE A 203 6.01 10.46 7.03
CA ILE A 203 5.89 9.72 5.79
C ILE A 203 5.56 8.28 6.16
N GLY A 204 4.37 7.84 5.81
CA GLY A 204 3.89 6.49 6.04
C GLY A 204 3.79 5.71 4.74
N VAL A 205 4.15 4.44 4.76
CA VAL A 205 4.06 3.53 3.62
C VAL A 205 3.28 2.29 4.02
N LEU A 206 2.42 1.83 3.11
CA LEU A 206 1.77 0.52 3.15
C LEU A 206 2.07 -0.21 1.85
N VAL A 207 2.44 -1.48 1.94
CA VAL A 207 2.66 -2.33 0.77
C VAL A 207 1.71 -3.52 0.75
N GLN A 208 1.35 -3.94 -0.45
CA GLN A 208 0.87 -5.28 -0.76
C GLN A 208 2.00 -5.97 -1.51
N SER A 209 2.72 -6.89 -0.84
CA SER A 209 3.94 -7.51 -1.37
C SER A 209 3.64 -8.87 -2.00
N ASN A 210 4.05 -9.07 -3.25
CA ASN A 210 3.88 -10.30 -4.00
C ASN A 210 4.98 -10.44 -5.06
N PHE A 211 6.25 -10.32 -4.67
CA PHE A 211 7.36 -10.25 -5.62
C PHE A 211 8.61 -10.94 -5.10
N GLY A 212 9.62 -11.06 -5.95
CA GLY A 212 10.96 -11.49 -5.65
C GLY A 212 11.13 -13.02 -5.65
N ALA A 213 12.30 -13.47 -6.15
CA ALA A 213 12.75 -14.85 -6.02
C ALA A 213 13.48 -15.03 -4.69
N THR A 214 13.41 -16.23 -4.12
CA THR A 214 14.00 -16.53 -2.79
C THR A 214 15.51 -16.26 -2.77
N GLU A 215 16.23 -16.62 -3.84
CA GLU A 215 17.68 -16.40 -3.97
C GLU A 215 18.11 -14.94 -3.86
N ASP A 216 17.25 -14.00 -4.28
CA ASP A 216 17.56 -12.58 -4.30
C ASP A 216 17.35 -11.90 -2.95
N PHE A 217 16.71 -12.58 -1.98
CA PHE A 217 16.31 -11.93 -0.73
C PHE A 217 17.49 -11.43 0.09
N VAL A 218 17.46 -10.13 0.38
CA VAL A 218 18.44 -9.42 1.20
C VAL A 218 17.76 -8.92 2.48
N LEU A 219 18.31 -9.30 3.61
CA LEU A 219 17.86 -8.88 4.93
C LEU A 219 18.97 -8.12 5.64
N ASN A 220 18.72 -6.85 5.96
CA ASN A 220 19.69 -5.97 6.65
C ASN A 220 21.07 -5.91 5.98
N GLY A 221 21.11 -5.96 4.63
CA GLY A 221 22.34 -5.93 3.84
C GLY A 221 23.03 -7.27 3.64
N GLU A 222 22.51 -8.36 4.23
CA GLU A 222 23.00 -9.71 4.02
C GLU A 222 22.11 -10.48 3.03
N SER A 223 22.73 -11.18 2.07
CA SER A 223 22.00 -12.12 1.21
C SER A 223 21.63 -13.36 2.03
N VAL A 224 20.34 -13.51 2.31
CA VAL A 224 19.81 -14.64 3.10
C VAL A 224 19.12 -15.69 2.25
N GLY A 225 18.91 -15.40 0.98
CA GLY A 225 18.19 -16.27 0.05
C GLY A 225 18.73 -17.69 -0.03
N ALA A 226 20.06 -17.85 -0.15
CA ALA A 226 20.70 -19.16 -0.19
C ALA A 226 20.43 -19.96 1.10
N LYS A 227 20.54 -19.33 2.26
CA LYS A 227 20.26 -19.98 3.56
C LYS A 227 18.81 -20.45 3.67
N ILE A 228 17.86 -19.69 3.11
CA ILE A 228 16.43 -20.07 3.08
C ILE A 228 16.22 -21.25 2.13
N LEU A 229 16.88 -21.28 0.98
CA LEU A 229 16.80 -22.39 0.03
C LEU A 229 17.37 -23.67 0.62
N ASP A 230 18.53 -23.61 1.27
CA ASP A 230 19.13 -24.75 1.96
C ASP A 230 18.17 -25.30 3.03
N TRP A 231 17.59 -24.43 3.86
CA TRP A 231 16.62 -24.83 4.88
C TRP A 231 15.33 -25.45 4.28
N LYS A 232 14.86 -24.95 3.12
CA LYS A 232 13.70 -25.54 2.41
C LYS A 232 14.04 -26.92 1.83
N GLN A 233 15.25 -27.09 1.27
CA GLN A 233 15.70 -28.39 0.75
C GLN A 233 15.79 -29.45 1.84
N GLU A 234 16.31 -29.09 3.03
CA GLU A 234 16.36 -29.99 4.20
C GLU A 234 14.97 -30.46 4.66
N LYS A 235 13.91 -29.70 4.34
CA LYS A 235 12.53 -30.01 4.70
C LYS A 235 11.69 -30.64 3.57
N ASP A 236 12.29 -31.01 2.44
CA ASP A 236 11.58 -31.48 1.23
C ASP A 236 10.52 -30.47 0.69
N ASP A 237 10.67 -29.21 0.99
CA ASP A 237 9.71 -28.14 0.66
C ASP A 237 10.12 -27.43 -0.65
N MET A 238 10.42 -28.21 -1.69
CA MET A 238 10.88 -27.72 -2.98
C MET A 238 9.73 -27.17 -3.83
N ALA A 239 9.41 -25.89 -3.69
CA ALA A 239 8.79 -25.12 -4.76
C ALA A 239 9.93 -24.56 -5.65
N ALA A 240 9.89 -24.84 -6.95
CA ALA A 240 10.88 -24.38 -7.90
C ALA A 240 11.09 -22.85 -7.80
N SER A 241 12.36 -22.43 -7.81
CA SER A 241 12.74 -21.05 -8.05
C SER A 241 12.11 -20.60 -9.36
N GLU A 242 11.14 -19.68 -9.29
CA GLU A 242 10.56 -19.06 -10.48
C GLU A 242 11.19 -17.68 -10.66
N GLU A 243 11.44 -17.30 -11.92
CA GLU A 243 11.76 -15.92 -12.31
C GLU A 243 10.85 -14.93 -11.58
N ASP A 244 11.36 -13.75 -11.25
CA ASP A 244 10.59 -12.66 -10.62
C ASP A 244 9.39 -12.26 -11.52
N LYS A 245 8.24 -12.88 -11.25
CA LYS A 245 6.94 -12.67 -11.93
C LYS A 245 5.92 -12.15 -10.94
N GLY A 246 6.32 -11.30 -10.05
CA GLY A 246 5.49 -10.81 -8.98
C GLY A 246 4.91 -9.43 -9.24
N SER A 247 4.56 -8.77 -8.17
CA SER A 247 4.11 -7.38 -8.13
C SER A 247 4.19 -6.82 -6.72
N ILE A 248 4.29 -5.51 -6.62
CA ILE A 248 4.12 -4.80 -5.35
C ILE A 248 3.32 -3.52 -5.58
N MET A 249 2.30 -3.32 -4.75
CA MET A 249 1.65 -2.03 -4.61
C MET A 249 2.25 -1.30 -3.43
N SER A 250 2.72 -0.07 -3.65
CA SER A 250 3.25 0.81 -2.60
C SER A 250 2.37 2.04 -2.47
N ILE A 251 1.74 2.21 -1.30
CA ILE A 251 0.91 3.37 -0.99
C ILE A 251 1.66 4.24 0.00
N LEU A 252 1.93 5.49 -0.39
CA LEU A 252 2.62 6.47 0.45
C LEU A 252 1.67 7.60 0.85
N ALA A 253 1.50 7.80 2.13
CA ALA A 253 0.80 8.94 2.70
C ALA A 253 1.78 9.87 3.42
N THR A 254 1.48 11.16 3.45
CA THR A 254 2.25 12.13 4.24
C THR A 254 1.41 13.36 4.60
N ASP A 255 1.74 14.02 5.68
CA ASP A 255 1.24 15.35 6.04
C ASP A 255 2.20 16.47 5.61
N LEU A 256 3.27 16.15 4.89
CA LEU A 256 4.20 17.11 4.34
C LEU A 256 3.53 17.89 3.19
N PRO A 257 3.57 19.23 3.17
CA PRO A 257 3.02 20.02 2.07
C PRO A 257 3.87 19.85 0.81
N LEU A 258 3.26 19.26 -0.22
CA LEU A 258 3.92 18.88 -1.47
C LEU A 258 3.06 19.22 -2.68
N THR A 259 3.71 19.59 -3.77
CA THR A 259 3.08 19.52 -5.10
C THR A 259 3.05 18.06 -5.59
N SER A 260 2.15 17.73 -6.53
CA SER A 260 2.11 16.42 -7.18
C SER A 260 3.48 16.03 -7.79
N ARG A 261 4.18 16.99 -8.41
CA ARG A 261 5.53 16.77 -8.95
C ARG A 261 6.54 16.37 -7.87
N GLN A 262 6.53 17.03 -6.70
CA GLN A 262 7.41 16.70 -5.57
C GLN A 262 7.08 15.32 -5.01
N LEU A 263 5.80 15.03 -4.82
CA LEU A 263 5.33 13.74 -4.35
C LEU A 263 5.75 12.60 -5.30
N ARG A 264 5.60 12.77 -6.62
CA ARG A 264 6.09 11.81 -7.62
C ARG A 264 7.59 11.56 -7.51
N ARG A 265 8.39 12.58 -7.20
CA ARG A 265 9.83 12.41 -6.95
C ARG A 265 10.10 11.58 -5.70
N ILE A 266 9.29 11.72 -4.66
CA ILE A 266 9.39 10.92 -3.43
C ILE A 266 8.99 9.47 -3.72
N LEU A 267 7.89 9.23 -4.43
CA LEU A 267 7.43 7.89 -4.82
C LEU A 267 8.52 7.08 -5.56
N ARG A 268 9.29 7.71 -6.42
CA ARG A 268 10.41 7.04 -7.10
C ARG A 268 11.46 6.47 -6.13
N ARG A 269 11.51 6.91 -4.87
CA ARG A 269 12.49 6.43 -3.86
C ARG A 269 12.01 5.19 -3.13
N THR A 270 10.74 4.83 -3.25
CA THR A 270 10.27 3.53 -2.74
C THR A 270 10.95 2.38 -3.49
N GLY A 271 11.26 2.52 -4.80
CA GLY A 271 12.07 1.57 -5.55
C GLY A 271 13.46 1.29 -4.94
N VAL A 272 14.04 2.26 -4.21
CA VAL A 272 15.27 2.03 -3.44
C VAL A 272 15.01 1.10 -2.26
N GLY A 273 13.84 1.21 -1.60
CA GLY A 273 13.43 0.29 -0.53
C GLY A 273 13.26 -1.13 -1.05
N ILE A 274 12.62 -1.30 -2.21
CA ILE A 274 12.48 -2.60 -2.90
C ILE A 274 13.87 -3.20 -3.19
N ALA A 275 14.78 -2.42 -3.78
CA ALA A 275 16.13 -2.88 -4.11
C ALA A 275 16.94 -3.26 -2.86
N ARG A 276 16.72 -2.62 -1.70
CA ARG A 276 17.37 -2.96 -0.44
C ARG A 276 16.93 -4.32 0.13
N THR A 277 15.79 -4.84 -0.30
CA THR A 277 15.33 -6.19 0.05
C THR A 277 15.70 -7.24 -0.99
N GLY A 278 16.40 -6.83 -2.08
CA GLY A 278 16.88 -7.71 -3.14
C GLY A 278 16.05 -7.67 -4.42
N GLY A 279 14.93 -6.94 -4.44
CA GLY A 279 14.10 -6.82 -5.64
C GLY A 279 14.79 -6.01 -6.74
N TYR A 280 14.89 -6.60 -7.94
CA TYR A 280 15.51 -5.96 -9.11
C TYR A 280 14.49 -5.56 -10.18
N THR A 281 13.19 -5.73 -9.89
CA THR A 281 12.09 -5.28 -10.78
C THR A 281 12.11 -6.00 -12.12
N GLY A 282 11.87 -7.31 -12.11
CA GLY A 282 11.90 -8.18 -13.29
C GLY A 282 10.82 -7.83 -14.31
N HIS A 283 11.01 -8.23 -15.58
CA HIS A 283 10.09 -7.92 -16.68
C HIS A 283 8.62 -8.27 -16.40
N GLY A 284 8.37 -9.40 -15.75
CA GLY A 284 7.03 -9.90 -15.42
C GLY A 284 6.45 -9.35 -14.12
N SER A 285 7.13 -8.41 -13.48
CA SER A 285 6.74 -7.80 -12.20
C SER A 285 6.02 -6.47 -12.41
N GLY A 286 5.09 -6.14 -11.52
CA GLY A 286 4.34 -4.88 -11.54
C GLY A 286 4.59 -4.06 -10.29
N GLU A 287 5.44 -3.04 -10.38
CA GLU A 287 5.74 -2.12 -9.29
C GLU A 287 5.02 -0.80 -9.52
N VAL A 288 3.94 -0.59 -8.78
CA VAL A 288 3.10 0.60 -8.89
C VAL A 288 3.05 1.32 -7.55
N MET A 289 3.41 2.60 -7.58
CA MET A 289 3.46 3.47 -6.43
C MET A 289 2.39 4.55 -6.55
N ILE A 290 1.58 4.71 -5.50
CA ILE A 290 0.55 5.74 -5.41
C ILE A 290 0.78 6.51 -4.13
N GLY A 291 0.72 7.84 -4.19
CA GLY A 291 0.91 8.64 -2.99
C GLY A 291 -0.01 9.84 -2.94
N PHE A 292 -0.27 10.31 -1.72
CA PHE A 292 -1.03 11.52 -1.45
C PHE A 292 -0.48 12.27 -0.24
N THR A 293 -0.77 13.57 -0.22
CA THR A 293 -0.52 14.39 0.98
C THR A 293 -1.82 14.92 1.54
N THR A 294 -1.93 14.87 2.88
CA THR A 294 -3.08 15.42 3.62
C THR A 294 -2.98 16.92 3.84
N ALA A 295 -1.81 17.54 3.58
CA ALA A 295 -1.55 18.95 3.81
C ALA A 295 -2.26 19.88 2.81
N ASN A 296 -2.42 19.45 1.57
CA ASN A 296 -3.08 20.23 0.52
C ASN A 296 -4.41 19.59 0.14
N ARG A 297 -5.49 20.37 0.25
CA ARG A 297 -6.85 19.96 -0.11
C ARG A 297 -7.33 20.82 -1.27
N ILE A 298 -7.99 20.18 -2.22
CA ILE A 298 -8.47 20.81 -3.45
C ILE A 298 -9.99 20.62 -3.50
N PRO A 299 -10.79 21.66 -3.23
CA PRO A 299 -12.24 21.56 -3.20
C PRO A 299 -12.80 21.26 -4.59
N SER A 300 -13.80 20.38 -4.67
CA SER A 300 -14.60 20.19 -5.87
C SER A 300 -15.55 21.38 -6.03
N GLY A 301 -15.59 22.01 -7.23
CA GLY A 301 -16.47 23.14 -7.49
C GLY A 301 -16.08 24.41 -6.72
N ALA A 302 -14.77 24.64 -6.53
CA ALA A 302 -14.29 25.88 -5.93
C ALA A 302 -14.83 27.09 -6.69
N GLU A 303 -15.42 28.06 -5.95
CA GLU A 303 -15.85 29.35 -6.50
C GLU A 303 -14.65 30.28 -6.73
N GLU A 304 -13.54 30.04 -6.04
CA GLU A 304 -12.31 30.80 -6.19
C GLU A 304 -11.63 30.46 -7.52
N GLU A 305 -11.21 31.48 -8.24
CA GLU A 305 -10.43 31.33 -9.48
C GLU A 305 -8.98 30.89 -9.25
N LEU A 306 -8.49 31.00 -8.00
CA LEU A 306 -7.10 30.68 -7.62
C LEU A 306 -7.07 29.78 -6.39
N LEU A 307 -6.31 28.69 -6.48
CA LEU A 307 -6.00 27.81 -5.37
C LEU A 307 -4.64 28.12 -4.76
N GLN A 308 -4.54 28.07 -3.44
CA GLN A 308 -3.28 28.19 -2.72
C GLN A 308 -2.76 26.79 -2.35
N ILE A 309 -1.62 26.40 -2.93
CA ILE A 309 -0.95 25.14 -2.65
C ILE A 309 0.37 25.40 -1.94
N GLN A 310 0.56 24.77 -0.79
CA GLN A 310 1.82 24.83 -0.06
C GLN A 310 2.78 23.77 -0.59
N ALA A 311 4.07 24.08 -0.59
CA ALA A 311 5.13 23.19 -1.02
C ALA A 311 6.41 23.42 -0.23
N ILE A 312 7.24 22.40 -0.11
CA ILE A 312 8.58 22.54 0.48
C ILE A 312 9.60 23.05 -0.55
N PRO A 313 10.64 23.76 -0.13
CA PRO A 313 11.77 24.07 -0.99
C PRO A 313 12.52 22.79 -1.45
N GLU A 314 12.96 22.75 -2.70
CA GLU A 314 13.61 21.56 -3.27
C GLU A 314 14.87 21.09 -2.52
N HIS A 315 15.61 22.00 -1.90
CA HIS A 315 16.87 21.66 -1.19
C HIS A 315 16.64 20.82 0.08
N VAL A 316 15.43 20.78 0.64
CA VAL A 316 15.12 19.96 1.84
C VAL A 316 14.49 18.60 1.50
N ILE A 317 14.12 18.35 0.24
CA ILE A 317 13.37 17.16 -0.19
C ILE A 317 14.11 15.84 0.07
N ASN A 318 15.44 15.87 0.18
CA ASN A 318 16.25 14.67 0.46
C ASN A 318 15.85 13.96 1.76
N ARG A 319 15.31 14.68 2.73
CA ARG A 319 14.79 14.08 3.98
C ARG A 319 13.62 13.16 3.69
N ALA A 320 12.69 13.60 2.84
CA ALA A 320 11.56 12.81 2.39
C ALA A 320 11.98 11.64 1.48
N PHE A 321 13.01 11.81 0.66
CA PHE A 321 13.56 10.72 -0.16
C PHE A 321 14.11 9.58 0.70
N LEU A 322 14.88 9.91 1.74
CA LEU A 322 15.41 8.92 2.66
C LEU A 322 14.29 8.24 3.43
N ALA A 323 13.32 9.02 3.93
CA ALA A 323 12.17 8.50 4.67
C ALA A 323 11.34 7.50 3.85
N ALA A 324 11.05 7.82 2.58
CA ALA A 324 10.32 6.92 1.69
C ALA A 324 11.08 5.61 1.45
N ALA A 325 12.40 5.67 1.19
CA ALA A 325 13.21 4.49 0.97
C ALA A 325 13.30 3.57 2.22
N GLU A 326 13.43 4.15 3.41
CA GLU A 326 13.49 3.40 4.66
C GLU A 326 12.14 2.82 5.07
N ALA A 327 11.05 3.59 4.91
CA ALA A 327 9.70 3.13 5.21
C ALA A 327 9.27 2.01 4.27
N GLU A 328 9.58 2.11 2.97
CA GLU A 328 9.31 1.04 2.00
C GLU A 328 10.03 -0.26 2.35
N GLN A 329 11.35 -0.18 2.62
CA GLN A 329 12.13 -1.34 3.02
C GLN A 329 11.53 -2.04 4.24
N GLU A 330 11.18 -1.27 5.27
CA GLU A 330 10.61 -1.84 6.49
C GLU A 330 9.19 -2.37 6.29
N ALA A 331 8.37 -1.69 5.48
CA ALA A 331 7.03 -2.16 5.14
C ALA A 331 7.07 -3.53 4.42
N ILE A 332 8.01 -3.73 3.49
CA ILE A 332 8.21 -5.03 2.84
C ILE A 332 8.61 -6.12 3.86
N LEU A 333 9.50 -5.82 4.79
CA LEU A 333 9.94 -6.77 5.80
C LEU A 333 8.85 -7.08 6.84
N ASN A 334 7.87 -6.20 6.99
CA ASN A 334 6.70 -6.38 7.85
C ASN A 334 5.50 -7.03 7.12
N SER A 335 5.59 -7.28 5.84
CA SER A 335 4.49 -7.80 5.04
C SER A 335 4.24 -9.32 5.13
#